data_d6b7896d9d138ec491d3136b8a0e29b2
#
_entry.id   d6b7896d9d138ec491d3136b8a0e29b2
#
_cell.length_a   1.000
_cell.length_b   1.000
_cell.length_c   1.000
_cell.angle_alpha   90.00
_cell.angle_beta   90.00
_cell.angle_gamma   90.00
#
_symmetry.space_group_name_H-M   'P 1'
#
loop_
_entity.id
_entity.type
_entity.pdbx_description
1 polymer ?
#
loop_
_entity_poly.entity_id
_entity_poly.type
_entity_poly.pdbx_seq_one_letter_code
_entity_poly.pdbx_strand_id
1 'polypeptide(L)'
;MRLMTISDKGLELIKAFEGCKLFAYRDSVGVATIGYGHTQGVKMGQAITQQQAEQYLRTDLQECEKALNECNVNFRQEQFDALCSWIFNLGVGAFEKSTMLIRIQTGASDVAVTDQLVRWYHAGGNPLLGLKRRRIAEANMFLGKDVYFLDKDENICKR
;
A
#
# COMPACT_ATOMS: atom_id res chain seq x y z
N MET A 1 -22.81 2.36 -8.80
CA MET A 1 -21.65 1.50 -8.49
C MET A 1 -21.47 1.41 -6.97
N ARG A 2 -21.18 0.23 -6.47
CA ARG A 2 -20.99 0.00 -5.03
C ARG A 2 -19.67 0.58 -4.56
N LEU A 3 -19.67 1.37 -3.49
CA LEU A 3 -18.45 1.83 -2.84
C LEU A 3 -17.76 0.67 -2.14
N MET A 4 -16.45 0.59 -2.30
CA MET A 4 -15.62 -0.45 -1.70
C MET A 4 -14.76 0.12 -0.57
N THR A 5 -14.41 -0.74 0.36
CA THR A 5 -13.42 -0.48 1.40
C THR A 5 -12.40 -1.61 1.41
N ILE A 6 -11.23 -1.33 1.96
CA ILE A 6 -10.19 -2.36 2.08
C ILE A 6 -10.65 -3.50 2.99
N SER A 7 -10.31 -4.73 2.64
CA SER A 7 -10.60 -5.90 3.46
C SER A 7 -9.52 -6.13 4.53
N ASP A 8 -9.80 -7.06 5.46
CA ASP A 8 -8.82 -7.45 6.48
C ASP A 8 -7.52 -7.99 5.86
N LYS A 9 -7.62 -8.74 4.76
CA LYS A 9 -6.43 -9.23 4.03
C LYS A 9 -5.58 -8.09 3.49
N GLY A 10 -6.20 -7.05 2.95
CA GLY A 10 -5.51 -5.85 2.50
C GLY A 10 -4.84 -5.10 3.63
N LEU A 11 -5.53 -4.97 4.77
CA LEU A 11 -4.96 -4.36 5.97
C LEU A 11 -3.75 -5.13 6.47
N GLU A 12 -3.81 -6.46 6.51
CA GLU A 12 -2.69 -7.30 6.95
C GLU A 12 -1.47 -7.14 6.02
N LEU A 13 -1.69 -7.02 4.73
CA LEU A 13 -0.61 -6.76 3.78
C LEU A 13 0.11 -5.43 4.11
N ILE A 14 -0.66 -4.36 4.28
CA ILE A 14 -0.12 -3.03 4.60
C ILE A 14 0.63 -3.06 5.93
N LYS A 15 0.03 -3.63 6.97
CA LYS A 15 0.64 -3.76 8.30
C LYS A 15 1.97 -4.52 8.24
N ALA A 16 2.04 -5.58 7.43
CA ALA A 16 3.25 -6.38 7.29
C ALA A 16 4.44 -5.58 6.74
N PHE A 17 4.17 -4.64 5.83
CA PHE A 17 5.23 -3.81 5.23
C PHE A 17 5.51 -2.53 6.02
N GLU A 18 4.48 -1.90 6.60
CA GLU A 18 4.66 -0.64 7.33
C GLU A 18 5.28 -0.84 8.71
N GLY A 19 4.96 -1.94 9.40
CA GLY A 19 5.31 -2.12 10.79
C GLY A 19 4.54 -1.15 11.68
N CYS A 20 4.58 -1.35 13.00
CA CYS A 20 3.86 -0.51 13.96
C CYS A 20 4.78 -0.04 15.06
N LYS A 21 4.78 1.28 15.31
CA LYS A 21 5.49 1.89 16.43
C LYS A 21 4.52 2.68 17.30
N LEU A 22 4.44 2.33 18.58
CA LEU A 22 3.49 2.93 19.50
C LEU A 22 4.00 4.22 20.15
N PHE A 23 5.26 4.57 19.93
CA PHE A 23 5.86 5.83 20.37
C PHE A 23 6.28 6.64 19.14
N ALA A 24 6.02 7.96 19.19
CA ALA A 24 6.40 8.84 18.11
C ALA A 24 7.91 8.82 17.86
N TYR A 25 8.28 8.79 16.60
CA TYR A 25 9.66 8.83 16.15
C TYR A 25 9.78 9.74 14.93
N ARG A 26 11.00 10.14 14.60
CA ARG A 26 11.25 10.87 13.36
C ARG A 26 11.62 9.89 12.27
N ASP A 27 10.96 10.02 11.11
CA ASP A 27 11.30 9.21 9.94
C ASP A 27 12.64 9.66 9.31
N SER A 28 13.01 9.05 8.20
CA SER A 28 14.28 9.32 7.51
C SER A 28 14.47 10.77 7.06
N VAL A 29 13.38 11.53 6.93
CA VAL A 29 13.40 12.95 6.53
C VAL A 29 13.02 13.87 7.69
N GLY A 30 12.92 13.35 8.92
CA GLY A 30 12.69 14.13 10.13
C GLY A 30 11.23 14.38 10.48
N VAL A 31 10.28 13.76 9.81
CA VAL A 31 8.84 13.92 10.08
C VAL A 31 8.43 13.08 11.29
N ALA A 32 7.74 13.70 12.27
CA ALA A 32 7.20 12.99 13.43
C ALA A 32 6.12 11.99 12.97
N THR A 33 6.32 10.72 13.29
CA THR A 33 5.55 9.59 12.78
C THR A 33 5.17 8.65 13.93
N ILE A 34 4.01 8.00 13.85
CA ILE A 34 3.56 7.04 14.86
C ILE A 34 2.67 5.97 14.22
N GLY A 35 2.49 4.83 14.90
CA GLY A 35 1.63 3.75 14.41
C GLY A 35 2.16 3.11 13.13
N TYR A 36 1.32 2.96 12.13
CA TYR A 36 1.65 2.41 10.81
C TYR A 36 2.01 3.53 9.82
N GLY A 37 2.92 4.40 10.20
CA GLY A 37 3.35 5.48 9.33
C GLY A 37 2.45 6.73 9.36
N HIS A 38 1.62 6.88 10.38
CA HIS A 38 0.76 8.05 10.55
C HIS A 38 1.58 9.29 10.91
N THR A 39 1.34 10.41 10.22
CA THR A 39 2.11 11.65 10.41
C THR A 39 1.26 12.85 10.80
N GLN A 40 -0.02 12.87 10.48
CA GLN A 40 -0.88 14.02 10.69
C GLN A 40 -1.09 14.31 12.18
N GLY A 41 -0.69 15.48 12.62
CA GLY A 41 -0.88 15.92 14.01
C GLY A 41 0.02 15.20 15.03
N VAL A 42 1.02 14.45 14.59
CA VAL A 42 1.90 13.71 15.48
C VAL A 42 2.94 14.63 16.08
N LYS A 43 3.13 14.50 17.40
CA LYS A 43 4.14 15.24 18.16
C LYS A 43 5.11 14.28 18.82
N MET A 44 6.38 14.63 18.85
CA MET A 44 7.38 13.85 19.58
C MET A 44 7.01 13.77 21.06
N GLY A 45 7.22 12.59 21.65
CA GLY A 45 6.79 12.29 23.03
C GLY A 45 5.41 11.64 23.11
N GLN A 46 4.66 11.61 22.02
CA GLN A 46 3.35 10.97 21.97
C GLN A 46 3.45 9.45 22.01
N ALA A 47 2.55 8.82 22.75
CA ALA A 47 2.37 7.37 22.79
C ALA A 47 0.92 7.02 22.47
N ILE A 48 0.69 5.92 21.77
CA ILE A 48 -0.64 5.43 21.43
C ILE A 48 -0.77 3.94 21.74
N THR A 49 -2.01 3.47 21.80
CA THR A 49 -2.31 2.04 21.89
C THR A 49 -2.30 1.38 20.52
N GLN A 50 -2.23 0.05 20.49
CA GLN A 50 -2.36 -0.71 19.25
C GLN A 50 -3.69 -0.41 18.55
N GLN A 51 -4.78 -0.28 19.32
CA GLN A 51 -6.10 0.05 18.78
C GLN A 51 -6.12 1.43 18.11
N GLN A 52 -5.46 2.42 18.72
CA GLN A 52 -5.33 3.75 18.12
C GLN A 52 -4.49 3.71 16.84
N ALA A 53 -3.42 2.92 16.81
CA ALA A 53 -2.61 2.73 15.60
C ALA A 53 -3.43 2.20 14.43
N GLU A 54 -4.28 1.21 14.69
CA GLU A 54 -5.19 0.67 13.67
C GLU A 54 -6.23 1.68 13.22
N GLN A 55 -6.77 2.46 14.14
CA GLN A 55 -7.72 3.53 13.81
C GLN A 55 -7.08 4.59 12.92
N TYR A 56 -5.86 5.00 13.22
CA TYR A 56 -5.12 5.93 12.37
C TYR A 56 -4.87 5.37 10.97
N LEU A 57 -4.50 4.08 10.87
CA LEU A 57 -4.30 3.44 9.57
C LEU A 57 -5.59 3.46 8.75
N ARG A 58 -6.73 3.10 9.34
CA ARG A 58 -8.02 3.12 8.65
C ARG A 58 -8.40 4.51 8.17
N THR A 59 -8.14 5.52 8.98
CA THR A 59 -8.37 6.93 8.62
C THR A 59 -7.47 7.36 7.46
N ASP A 60 -6.19 7.01 7.53
CA ASP A 60 -5.22 7.35 6.48
C ASP A 60 -5.53 6.66 5.14
N LEU A 61 -6.14 5.48 5.19
CA LEU A 61 -6.52 4.73 3.99
C LEU A 61 -7.76 5.29 3.28
N GLN A 62 -8.54 6.15 3.92
CA GLN A 62 -9.76 6.70 3.33
C GLN A 62 -9.50 7.44 2.01
N GLU A 63 -8.41 8.18 1.91
CA GLU A 63 -8.05 8.87 0.66
C GLU A 63 -7.68 7.88 -0.46
N CYS A 64 -7.05 6.76 -0.12
CA CYS A 64 -6.73 5.70 -1.08
C CYS A 64 -8.00 5.02 -1.59
N GLU A 65 -8.91 4.70 -0.68
CA GLU A 65 -10.20 4.10 -1.00
C GLU A 65 -11.03 5.05 -1.89
N LYS A 66 -11.04 6.34 -1.56
CA LYS A 66 -11.73 7.36 -2.35
C LYS A 66 -11.19 7.43 -3.77
N ALA A 67 -9.87 7.48 -3.93
CA ALA A 67 -9.23 7.53 -5.25
C ALA A 67 -9.62 6.33 -6.12
N LEU A 68 -9.67 5.13 -5.54
CA LEU A 68 -10.07 3.92 -6.26
C LEU A 68 -11.55 3.89 -6.59
N ASN A 69 -12.40 4.31 -5.67
CA ASN A 69 -13.85 4.36 -5.92
C ASN A 69 -14.21 5.38 -7.01
N GLU A 70 -13.43 6.43 -7.16
CA GLU A 70 -13.62 7.44 -8.21
C GLU A 70 -13.18 6.98 -9.60
N CYS A 71 -12.47 5.85 -9.72
CA CYS A 71 -12.04 5.30 -11.02
C CYS A 71 -13.19 4.78 -11.87
N ASN A 72 -14.36 4.55 -11.31
CA ASN A 72 -15.50 3.95 -11.99
C ASN A 72 -15.21 2.57 -12.58
N VAL A 73 -14.48 1.76 -11.88
CA VAL A 73 -14.09 0.39 -12.28
C VAL A 73 -14.65 -0.60 -11.26
N ASN A 74 -15.18 -1.72 -11.73
CA ASN A 74 -15.62 -2.81 -10.87
C ASN A 74 -14.43 -3.67 -10.47
N PHE A 75 -13.73 -3.26 -9.41
CA PHE A 75 -12.63 -4.05 -8.88
C PHE A 75 -13.14 -5.30 -8.15
N ARG A 76 -12.41 -6.41 -8.27
CA ARG A 76 -12.50 -7.48 -7.30
C ARG A 76 -11.88 -7.00 -5.98
N GLN A 77 -12.25 -7.59 -4.86
CA GLN A 77 -11.76 -7.15 -3.55
C GLN A 77 -10.23 -7.20 -3.46
N GLU A 78 -9.62 -8.28 -3.95
CA GLU A 78 -8.16 -8.43 -3.95
C GLU A 78 -7.44 -7.41 -4.83
N GLN A 79 -8.05 -6.97 -5.92
CA GLN A 79 -7.51 -5.88 -6.74
C GLN A 79 -7.56 -4.55 -6.00
N PHE A 80 -8.69 -4.27 -5.37
CA PHE A 80 -8.88 -3.07 -4.57
C PHE A 80 -7.88 -3.00 -3.42
N ASP A 81 -7.72 -4.10 -2.69
CA ASP A 81 -6.78 -4.21 -1.58
C ASP A 81 -5.33 -3.96 -2.01
N ALA A 82 -4.91 -4.60 -3.09
CA ALA A 82 -3.55 -4.45 -3.62
C ALA A 82 -3.27 -3.01 -4.04
N LEU A 83 -4.22 -2.37 -4.70
CA LEU A 83 -4.08 -0.98 -5.13
C LEU A 83 -4.11 -0.01 -3.95
N CYS A 84 -4.89 -0.28 -2.89
CA CYS A 84 -4.84 0.50 -1.66
C CYS A 84 -3.43 0.48 -1.06
N SER A 85 -2.77 -0.68 -1.01
CA SER A 85 -1.39 -0.79 -0.53
C SER A 85 -0.43 0.02 -1.38
N TRP A 86 -0.54 -0.07 -2.69
CA TRP A 86 0.29 0.67 -3.64
C TRP A 86 0.13 2.19 -3.46
N ILE A 87 -1.11 2.66 -3.40
CA ILE A 87 -1.43 4.09 -3.25
C ILE A 87 -0.98 4.60 -1.87
N PHE A 88 -1.20 3.82 -0.82
CA PHE A 88 -0.76 4.19 0.53
C PHE A 88 0.76 4.40 0.60
N ASN A 89 1.51 3.56 -0.09
CA ASN A 89 2.97 3.65 -0.12
C ASN A 89 3.48 4.79 -1.02
N LEU A 90 2.89 4.97 -2.20
CA LEU A 90 3.43 5.86 -3.23
C LEU A 90 2.65 7.17 -3.40
N GLY A 91 1.45 7.25 -2.86
CA GLY A 91 0.62 8.44 -2.89
C GLY A 91 -0.44 8.45 -3.98
N VAL A 92 -1.54 9.15 -3.71
CA VAL A 92 -2.64 9.34 -4.66
C VAL A 92 -2.15 10.07 -5.92
N GLY A 93 -1.27 11.06 -5.78
CA GLY A 93 -0.72 11.79 -6.93
C GLY A 93 0.05 10.90 -7.90
N ALA A 94 0.86 9.99 -7.39
CA ALA A 94 1.57 9.02 -8.22
C ALA A 94 0.59 8.10 -8.96
N PHE A 95 -0.46 7.65 -8.28
CA PHE A 95 -1.50 6.81 -8.87
C PHE A 95 -2.21 7.53 -10.01
N GLU A 96 -2.64 8.77 -9.80
CA GLU A 96 -3.38 9.57 -10.79
C GLU A 96 -2.57 9.85 -12.05
N LYS A 97 -1.25 9.88 -11.96
CA LYS A 97 -0.33 10.12 -13.09
C LYS A 97 0.21 8.84 -13.70
N SER A 98 -0.16 7.68 -13.16
CA SER A 98 0.45 6.41 -13.57
C SER A 98 -0.08 5.87 -14.88
N THR A 99 0.77 5.18 -15.62
CA THR A 99 0.36 4.34 -16.76
C THR A 99 -0.53 3.19 -16.29
N MET A 100 -0.33 2.72 -15.06
CA MET A 100 -1.17 1.68 -14.46
C MET A 100 -2.64 2.10 -14.43
N LEU A 101 -2.95 3.32 -14.00
CA LEU A 101 -4.32 3.83 -13.98
C LEU A 101 -4.93 3.87 -15.38
N ILE A 102 -4.16 4.29 -16.38
CA ILE A 102 -4.63 4.31 -17.77
C ILE A 102 -5.02 2.89 -18.21
N ARG A 103 -4.19 1.90 -17.89
CA ARG A 103 -4.48 0.50 -18.23
C ARG A 103 -5.73 -0.02 -17.52
N ILE A 104 -5.89 0.32 -16.25
CA ILE A 104 -7.10 -0.01 -15.47
C ILE A 104 -8.34 0.58 -16.15
N GLN A 105 -8.32 1.85 -16.47
CA GLN A 105 -9.47 2.56 -17.03
C GLN A 105 -9.81 2.13 -18.47
N THR A 106 -8.84 1.65 -19.22
CA THR A 106 -9.05 1.15 -20.59
C THR A 106 -9.37 -0.33 -20.65
N GLY A 107 -9.50 -1.00 -19.50
CA GLY A 107 -9.88 -2.41 -19.45
C GLY A 107 -8.77 -3.39 -19.85
N ALA A 108 -7.52 -3.01 -19.67
CA ALA A 108 -6.39 -3.89 -19.92
C ALA A 108 -6.42 -5.15 -19.04
N SER A 109 -5.73 -6.20 -19.44
CA SER A 109 -5.67 -7.44 -18.69
C SER A 109 -5.00 -7.24 -17.32
N ASP A 110 -5.30 -8.12 -16.38
CA ASP A 110 -4.69 -8.10 -15.05
C ASP A 110 -3.16 -8.15 -15.12
N VAL A 111 -2.61 -8.94 -16.04
CA VAL A 111 -1.16 -9.03 -16.26
C VAL A 111 -0.59 -7.70 -16.76
N ALA A 112 -1.28 -7.03 -17.65
CA ALA A 112 -0.86 -5.71 -18.16
C ALA A 112 -0.86 -4.65 -17.05
N VAL A 113 -1.81 -4.73 -16.11
CA VAL A 113 -1.87 -3.83 -14.96
C VAL A 113 -0.72 -4.14 -13.98
N THR A 114 -0.53 -5.39 -13.62
CA THR A 114 0.52 -5.78 -12.66
C THR A 114 1.92 -5.56 -13.21
N ASP A 115 2.11 -5.64 -14.51
CA ASP A 115 3.36 -5.30 -15.17
C ASP A 115 3.79 -3.84 -14.89
N GLN A 116 2.83 -2.93 -14.84
CA GLN A 116 3.09 -1.55 -14.44
C GLN A 116 3.24 -1.40 -12.92
N LEU A 117 2.43 -2.10 -12.15
CA LEU A 117 2.45 -2.05 -10.69
C LEU A 117 3.84 -2.36 -10.14
N VAL A 118 4.48 -3.41 -10.64
CA VAL A 118 5.77 -3.90 -10.12
C VAL A 118 6.97 -3.01 -10.47
N ARG A 119 6.82 -2.05 -11.35
CA ARG A 119 7.94 -1.16 -11.76
C ARG A 119 8.34 -0.15 -10.70
N TRP A 120 7.52 0.05 -9.67
CA TRP A 120 7.69 1.11 -8.68
C TRP A 120 8.47 0.64 -7.44
N TYR A 121 9.75 0.30 -7.63
CA TYR A 121 10.61 -0.17 -6.55
C TYR A 121 11.94 0.60 -6.45
N HIS A 122 12.02 1.79 -7.05
CA HIS A 122 13.20 2.66 -6.97
C HIS A 122 12.92 3.84 -6.05
N ALA A 123 13.94 4.29 -5.33
CA ALA A 123 13.93 5.54 -4.61
C ALA A 123 15.22 6.29 -4.90
N GLY A 124 15.11 7.57 -5.32
CA GLY A 124 16.26 8.36 -5.72
C GLY A 124 17.05 7.74 -6.88
N GLY A 125 16.39 6.99 -7.77
CA GLY A 125 17.02 6.31 -8.89
C GLY A 125 17.65 4.96 -8.56
N ASN A 126 17.69 4.57 -7.28
CA ASN A 126 18.26 3.31 -6.83
C ASN A 126 17.18 2.27 -6.54
N PRO A 127 17.35 0.99 -6.98
CA PRO A 127 16.43 -0.06 -6.63
C PRO A 127 16.49 -0.38 -5.13
N LEU A 128 15.34 -0.55 -4.48
CA LEU A 128 15.24 -0.92 -3.08
C LEU A 128 14.52 -2.27 -2.95
N LEU A 129 15.20 -3.21 -2.29
CA LEU A 129 14.68 -4.57 -2.12
C LEU A 129 13.35 -4.59 -1.35
N GLY A 130 13.21 -3.75 -0.32
CA GLY A 130 11.94 -3.64 0.43
C GLY A 130 10.78 -3.22 -0.44
N LEU A 131 10.98 -2.24 -1.33
CA LEU A 131 9.94 -1.81 -2.27
C LEU A 131 9.64 -2.89 -3.31
N LYS A 132 10.67 -3.58 -3.81
CA LYS A 132 10.50 -4.70 -4.74
C LYS A 132 9.64 -5.82 -4.12
N ARG A 133 9.94 -6.18 -2.88
CA ARG A 133 9.15 -7.18 -2.12
C ARG A 133 7.70 -6.79 -2.02
N ARG A 134 7.43 -5.54 -1.69
CA ARG A 134 6.08 -5.01 -1.55
C ARG A 134 5.33 -5.05 -2.87
N ARG A 135 5.98 -4.63 -3.97
CA ARG A 135 5.35 -4.68 -5.31
C ARG A 135 5.00 -6.09 -5.73
N ILE A 136 5.86 -7.06 -5.44
CA ILE A 136 5.60 -8.48 -5.77
C ILE A 136 4.41 -8.99 -4.96
N ALA A 137 4.35 -8.71 -3.66
CA ALA A 137 3.23 -9.10 -2.81
C ALA A 137 1.91 -8.47 -3.29
N GLU A 138 1.92 -7.18 -3.62
CA GLU A 138 0.76 -6.48 -4.17
C GLU A 138 0.30 -7.08 -5.50
N ALA A 139 1.22 -7.39 -6.40
CA ALA A 139 0.89 -7.99 -7.69
C ALA A 139 0.27 -9.37 -7.54
N ASN A 140 0.79 -10.21 -6.65
CA ASN A 140 0.19 -11.51 -6.36
C ASN A 140 -1.22 -11.38 -5.79
N MET A 141 -1.44 -10.44 -4.86
CA MET A 141 -2.77 -10.16 -4.33
C MET A 141 -3.72 -9.69 -5.43
N PHE A 142 -3.29 -8.78 -6.29
CA PHE A 142 -4.08 -8.26 -7.40
C PHE A 142 -4.54 -9.39 -8.34
N LEU A 143 -3.66 -10.34 -8.61
CA LEU A 143 -3.94 -11.48 -9.48
C LEU A 143 -4.78 -12.58 -8.80
N GLY A 144 -5.10 -12.44 -7.52
CA GLY A 144 -5.81 -13.46 -6.75
C GLY A 144 -4.96 -14.69 -6.45
N LYS A 145 -3.63 -14.54 -6.47
CA LYS A 145 -2.68 -15.58 -6.13
C LYS A 145 -2.31 -15.53 -4.66
N ASP A 146 -1.72 -16.61 -4.15
CA ASP A 146 -1.19 -16.62 -2.79
C ASP A 146 -0.14 -15.53 -2.62
N VAL A 147 -0.30 -14.75 -1.55
CA VAL A 147 0.66 -13.70 -1.21
C VAL A 147 1.83 -14.34 -0.48
N TYR A 148 3.02 -14.09 -0.97
CA TYR A 148 4.26 -14.48 -0.32
C TYR A 148 5.21 -13.29 -0.24
N PHE A 149 6.17 -13.40 0.65
CA PHE A 149 7.17 -12.37 0.88
C PHE A 149 8.55 -12.90 0.50
N LEU A 150 9.39 -12.03 -0.05
CA LEU A 150 10.79 -12.37 -0.31
C LEU A 150 11.63 -12.00 0.91
N ASP A 151 12.57 -12.84 1.28
CA ASP A 151 13.58 -12.50 2.28
C ASP A 151 14.67 -11.60 1.67
N LYS A 152 15.69 -11.26 2.47
CA LYS A 152 16.80 -10.41 2.04
C LYS A 152 17.61 -10.98 0.86
N ASP A 153 17.54 -12.29 0.64
CA ASP A 153 18.24 -12.99 -0.42
C ASP A 153 17.31 -13.33 -1.61
N GLU A 154 16.13 -12.69 -1.66
CA GLU A 154 15.08 -12.89 -2.66
C GLU A 154 14.46 -14.30 -2.68
N ASN A 155 14.61 -15.07 -1.60
CA ASN A 155 13.93 -16.35 -1.45
C ASN A 155 12.49 -16.16 -0.96
N ILE A 156 11.60 -17.06 -1.35
CA ILE A 156 10.20 -17.01 -0.96
C ILE A 156 10.05 -17.37 0.52
N CYS A 157 9.46 -16.46 1.29
CA CYS A 157 9.04 -16.70 2.67
C CYS A 157 7.51 -16.71 2.73
N LYS A 158 6.92 -17.76 3.30
CA LYS A 158 5.49 -17.77 3.65
C LYS A 158 5.30 -17.21 5.05
N ARG A 159 4.34 -16.36 5.22
CA ARG A 159 3.86 -15.89 6.53
C ARG A 159 2.61 -16.62 6.93
#